data_94b186258627349912d85709863cbff5
#
_entry.id   94b186258627349912d85709863cbff5
#
_cell.length_a   1.000
_cell.length_b   1.000
_cell.length_c   1.000
_cell.angle_alpha   90.00
_cell.angle_beta   90.00
_cell.angle_gamma   90.00
#
_symmetry.space_group_name_H-M   'P 1'
#
loop_
_entity.id
_entity.type
_entity.pdbx_description
1 polymer ?
#
loop_
_entity_poly.entity_id
_entity_poly.type
_entity_poly.pdbx_seq_one_letter_code
_entity_poly.pdbx_strand_id
1 'polypeptide(L)'
;MRYSTKRYYTHRATDDGGPMAFRIPRPAPTTLDPQRLARAGLTTFFRIADEWELDAAQQMALLGLTSRTTFFRWKKALPSALSPDTLERLSHVFGIYKSLETLLPGAAAAGWVHRPNAAPLFEGRPALELMLGGVAGLFLVRAYLDGERGGDFA
;
A
#
# COMPACT_ATOMS: atom_id res chain seq x y z
N MET A 1 -2.34 -44.15 -53.20
CA MET A 1 -3.10 -43.77 -52.02
C MET A 1 -3.36 -42.28 -52.04
N ARG A 2 -4.59 -41.88 -52.12
CA ARG A 2 -5.01 -40.49 -52.32
C ARG A 2 -5.33 -39.91 -50.94
N TYR A 3 -4.74 -38.75 -50.57
CA TYR A 3 -5.23 -37.98 -49.44
C TYR A 3 -5.81 -36.63 -49.87
N SER A 4 -7.01 -36.48 -49.43
CA SER A 4 -8.04 -35.50 -49.77
C SER A 4 -7.73 -34.10 -49.31
N THR A 5 -8.05 -33.15 -50.15
CA THR A 5 -8.04 -31.71 -50.01
C THR A 5 -9.03 -31.26 -48.96
N LYS A 6 -8.57 -30.56 -47.90
CA LYS A 6 -9.45 -29.87 -46.96
C LYS A 6 -9.87 -28.52 -47.56
N ARG A 7 -11.18 -28.36 -47.81
CA ARG A 7 -11.84 -27.11 -48.18
C ARG A 7 -11.84 -26.17 -46.96
N TYR A 8 -11.34 -24.99 -47.15
CA TYR A 8 -11.56 -23.88 -46.22
C TYR A 8 -12.98 -23.35 -46.42
N TYR A 9 -13.80 -23.46 -45.40
CA TYR A 9 -15.11 -22.81 -45.34
C TYR A 9 -14.93 -21.33 -45.04
N THR A 10 -15.18 -20.50 -46.02
CA THR A 10 -15.42 -19.07 -45.83
C THR A 10 -16.84 -18.88 -45.29
N HIS A 11 -16.98 -18.70 -44.00
CA HIS A 11 -18.24 -18.22 -43.44
C HIS A 11 -18.40 -16.73 -43.71
N ARG A 12 -19.29 -16.43 -44.65
CA ARG A 12 -19.87 -15.11 -44.83
C ARG A 12 -20.74 -14.84 -43.58
N ALA A 13 -20.40 -13.85 -42.76
CA ALA A 13 -21.22 -13.45 -41.63
C ALA A 13 -22.52 -12.83 -42.18
N THR A 14 -23.62 -13.52 -41.97
CA THR A 14 -24.97 -12.96 -42.09
C THR A 14 -25.26 -12.22 -40.79
N ASP A 15 -25.66 -10.97 -40.95
CA ASP A 15 -26.11 -10.06 -39.90
C ASP A 15 -27.48 -10.54 -39.38
N ASP A 16 -27.48 -11.44 -38.42
CA ASP A 16 -28.70 -11.85 -37.73
C ASP A 16 -28.74 -11.18 -36.37
N GLY A 17 -29.73 -10.28 -36.21
CA GLY A 17 -30.02 -9.53 -35.00
C GLY A 17 -30.19 -10.40 -33.74
N GLY A 18 -29.08 -10.82 -33.17
CA GLY A 18 -29.04 -11.44 -31.83
C GLY A 18 -29.24 -10.37 -30.73
N PRO A 19 -29.75 -10.74 -29.55
CA PRO A 19 -30.02 -9.80 -28.48
C PRO A 19 -28.74 -9.04 -28.15
N MET A 20 -28.83 -7.70 -28.05
CA MET A 20 -27.73 -6.82 -27.65
C MET A 20 -27.10 -7.37 -26.37
N ALA A 21 -25.99 -8.07 -26.51
CA ALA A 21 -25.16 -8.41 -25.35
C ALA A 21 -24.66 -7.08 -24.76
N PHE A 22 -25.18 -6.77 -23.58
CA PHE A 22 -24.78 -5.60 -22.81
C PHE A 22 -23.28 -5.74 -22.52
N ARG A 23 -22.48 -5.13 -23.37
CA ARG A 23 -21.03 -5.13 -23.23
C ARG A 23 -20.71 -4.18 -22.09
N ILE A 24 -20.56 -4.73 -20.88
CA ILE A 24 -20.02 -3.96 -19.76
C ILE A 24 -18.65 -3.43 -20.21
N PRO A 25 -18.47 -2.10 -20.32
CA PRO A 25 -17.16 -1.55 -20.65
C PRO A 25 -16.18 -2.03 -19.55
N ARG A 26 -15.16 -2.80 -19.92
CA ARG A 26 -14.04 -3.01 -19.02
C ARG A 26 -13.48 -1.63 -18.68
N PRO A 27 -13.46 -1.23 -17.40
CA PRO A 27 -12.75 -0.01 -17.05
C PRO A 27 -11.31 -0.16 -17.56
N ALA A 28 -10.86 0.83 -18.33
CA ALA A 28 -9.47 0.90 -18.74
C ALA A 28 -8.61 0.80 -17.47
N PRO A 29 -7.48 0.06 -17.48
CA PRO A 29 -6.58 0.04 -16.34
C PRO A 29 -6.21 1.49 -16.05
N THR A 30 -6.66 2.00 -14.91
CA THR A 30 -6.28 3.32 -14.43
C THR A 30 -4.80 3.20 -14.08
N THR A 31 -3.93 3.48 -15.02
CA THR A 31 -2.51 3.69 -14.77
C THR A 31 -2.44 4.94 -13.88
N LEU A 32 -2.26 4.72 -12.57
CA LEU A 32 -2.08 5.82 -11.64
C LEU A 32 -0.85 6.61 -12.08
N ASP A 33 -1.05 7.89 -12.39
CA ASP A 33 0.04 8.80 -12.70
C ASP A 33 1.07 8.78 -11.56
N PRO A 34 2.35 8.41 -11.83
CA PRO A 34 3.37 8.29 -10.79
C PRO A 34 3.54 9.56 -9.96
N GLN A 35 3.39 10.73 -10.57
CA GLN A 35 3.50 12.01 -9.87
C GLN A 35 2.33 12.24 -8.90
N ARG A 36 1.13 11.90 -9.31
CA ARG A 36 -0.06 11.99 -8.44
C ARG A 36 0.05 11.01 -7.27
N LEU A 37 0.53 9.80 -7.56
CA LEU A 37 0.75 8.77 -6.54
C LEU A 37 1.82 9.20 -5.52
N ALA A 38 2.96 9.73 -5.99
CA ALA A 38 4.02 10.24 -5.14
C ALA A 38 3.52 11.40 -4.25
N ARG A 39 2.79 12.35 -4.85
CA ARG A 39 2.22 13.48 -4.10
C ARG A 39 1.26 13.00 -3.01
N ALA A 40 0.26 12.20 -3.37
CA ALA A 40 -0.73 11.70 -2.42
C ALA A 40 -0.08 10.87 -1.30
N GLY A 41 0.83 9.97 -1.67
CA GLY A 41 1.53 9.10 -0.73
C GLY A 41 2.37 9.89 0.28
N LEU A 42 3.23 10.78 -0.17
CA LEU A 42 4.10 11.54 0.73
C LEU A 42 3.32 12.57 1.56
N THR A 43 2.32 13.24 0.99
CA THR A 43 1.47 14.16 1.76
C THR A 43 0.78 13.42 2.91
N THR A 44 0.23 12.24 2.65
CA THR A 44 -0.41 11.41 3.67
C THR A 44 0.61 10.92 4.69
N PHE A 45 1.78 10.45 4.23
CA PHE A 45 2.85 9.99 5.12
C PHE A 45 3.30 11.09 6.10
N PHE A 46 3.59 12.29 5.61
CA PHE A 46 4.06 13.37 6.47
C PHE A 46 3.01 13.79 7.51
N ARG A 47 1.72 13.75 7.17
CA ARG A 47 0.65 13.97 8.14
C ARG A 47 0.63 12.89 9.22
N ILE A 48 0.75 11.61 8.85
CA ILE A 48 0.83 10.51 9.80
C ILE A 48 2.08 10.63 10.68
N ALA A 49 3.21 10.99 10.08
CA ALA A 49 4.47 11.18 10.80
C ALA A 49 4.40 12.30 11.85
N ASP A 50 3.72 13.39 11.53
CA ASP A 50 3.46 14.48 12.48
C ASP A 50 2.53 14.01 13.60
N GLU A 51 1.47 13.28 13.28
CA GLU A 51 0.51 12.71 14.25
C GLU A 51 1.15 11.66 15.18
N TRP A 52 2.08 10.87 14.66
CA TRP A 52 2.87 9.93 15.44
C TRP A 52 4.11 10.56 16.09
N GLU A 53 4.30 11.87 15.99
CA GLU A 53 5.45 12.59 16.56
C GLU A 53 6.81 12.01 16.17
N LEU A 54 6.94 11.55 14.90
CA LEU A 54 8.17 10.94 14.40
C LEU A 54 9.24 12.00 14.10
N ASP A 55 10.45 11.76 14.57
CA ASP A 55 11.59 12.58 14.21
C ASP A 55 12.06 12.33 12.76
N ALA A 56 13.00 13.16 12.27
CA ALA A 56 13.49 13.06 10.90
C ALA A 56 14.17 11.71 10.60
N ALA A 57 14.90 11.14 11.55
CA ALA A 57 15.58 9.86 11.37
C ALA A 57 14.58 8.71 11.27
N GLN A 58 13.55 8.72 12.10
CA GLN A 58 12.45 7.74 12.08
C GLN A 58 11.65 7.84 10.76
N GLN A 59 11.32 9.05 10.32
CA GLN A 59 10.66 9.28 9.04
C GLN A 59 11.49 8.75 7.86
N MET A 60 12.79 9.02 7.86
CA MET A 60 13.70 8.51 6.82
C MET A 60 13.75 6.98 6.82
N ALA A 61 13.85 6.36 7.99
CA ALA A 61 13.88 4.89 8.11
C ALA A 61 12.60 4.26 7.57
N LEU A 62 11.43 4.81 7.90
CA LEU A 62 10.14 4.31 7.40
C LEU A 62 10.01 4.49 5.88
N LEU A 63 10.54 5.57 5.30
CA LEU A 63 10.55 5.80 3.86
C LEU A 63 11.63 5.00 3.11
N GLY A 64 12.56 4.37 3.82
CA GLY A 64 13.71 3.69 3.22
C GLY A 64 14.76 4.65 2.66
N LEU A 65 14.84 5.87 3.18
CA LEU A 65 15.79 6.89 2.74
C LEU A 65 17.06 6.87 3.60
N THR A 66 18.21 6.84 2.93
CA THR A 66 19.52 6.96 3.58
C THR A 66 20.11 8.39 3.48
N SER A 67 19.64 9.17 2.51
CA SER A 67 20.12 10.52 2.26
C SER A 67 19.27 11.59 2.96
N ARG A 68 19.84 12.28 3.93
CA ARG A 68 19.19 13.45 4.58
C ARG A 68 18.86 14.55 3.58
N THR A 69 19.75 14.80 2.62
CA THR A 69 19.53 15.81 1.57
C THR A 69 18.30 15.47 0.74
N THR A 70 18.13 14.21 0.36
CA THR A 70 16.92 13.75 -0.37
C THR A 70 15.68 13.93 0.48
N PHE A 71 15.71 13.55 1.75
CA PHE A 71 14.57 13.68 2.67
C PHE A 71 14.13 15.15 2.81
N PHE A 72 15.03 16.07 3.10
CA PHE A 72 14.67 17.48 3.26
C PHE A 72 14.27 18.13 1.93
N ARG A 73 14.80 17.67 0.79
CA ARG A 73 14.33 18.08 -0.52
C ARG A 73 12.86 17.66 -0.73
N TRP A 74 12.50 16.43 -0.37
CA TRP A 74 11.11 15.95 -0.47
C TRP A 74 10.14 16.72 0.43
N LYS A 75 10.61 17.19 1.57
CA LYS A 75 9.79 18.07 2.43
C LYS A 75 9.49 19.43 1.80
N LYS A 76 10.37 19.92 0.93
CA LYS A 76 10.20 21.20 0.22
C LYS A 76 9.48 21.04 -1.11
N ALA A 77 9.83 20.00 -1.87
CA ALA A 77 9.29 19.73 -3.19
C ALA A 77 9.17 18.23 -3.39
N LEU A 78 7.95 17.77 -3.56
CA LEU A 78 7.66 16.36 -3.73
C LEU A 78 8.28 15.82 -5.03
N PRO A 79 8.82 14.58 -5.03
CA PRO A 79 9.40 13.98 -6.22
C PRO A 79 8.33 13.65 -7.25
N SER A 80 8.73 13.50 -8.51
CA SER A 80 7.83 13.10 -9.61
C SER A 80 7.43 11.62 -9.58
N ALA A 81 8.21 10.79 -8.90
CA ALA A 81 7.94 9.37 -8.73
C ALA A 81 8.62 8.83 -7.46
N LEU A 82 8.12 7.72 -6.95
CA LEU A 82 8.69 6.98 -5.83
C LEU A 82 9.21 5.62 -6.30
N SER A 83 10.25 5.10 -5.63
CA SER A 83 10.73 3.76 -5.87
C SER A 83 9.67 2.71 -5.45
N PRO A 84 9.70 1.50 -6.02
CA PRO A 84 8.83 0.40 -5.56
C PRO A 84 8.98 0.10 -4.08
N ASP A 85 10.20 0.15 -3.53
CA ASP A 85 10.47 -0.03 -2.10
C ASP A 85 9.76 1.04 -1.24
N THR A 86 9.87 2.31 -1.62
CA THR A 86 9.18 3.39 -0.89
C THR A 86 7.66 3.23 -0.97
N LEU A 87 7.12 2.85 -2.12
CA LEU A 87 5.69 2.61 -2.27
C LEU A 87 5.19 1.45 -1.39
N GLU A 88 5.95 0.37 -1.31
CA GLU A 88 5.65 -0.78 -0.44
C GLU A 88 5.63 -0.36 1.04
N ARG A 89 6.65 0.39 1.48
CA ARG A 89 6.73 0.93 2.86
C ARG A 89 5.54 1.82 3.18
N LEU A 90 5.19 2.73 2.29
CA LEU A 90 4.01 3.59 2.44
C LEU A 90 2.72 2.77 2.55
N SER A 91 2.56 1.72 1.75
CA SER A 91 1.41 0.82 1.82
C SER A 91 1.27 0.17 3.20
N HIS A 92 2.39 -0.28 3.80
CA HIS A 92 2.37 -0.85 5.15
C HIS A 92 2.05 0.22 6.21
N VAL A 93 2.69 1.38 6.16
CA VAL A 93 2.42 2.48 7.09
C VAL A 93 0.95 2.88 7.06
N PHE A 94 0.36 3.02 5.87
CA PHE A 94 -1.06 3.38 5.74
C PHE A 94 -1.99 2.28 6.26
N GLY A 95 -1.64 1.01 6.02
CA GLY A 95 -2.38 -0.12 6.58
C GLY A 95 -2.34 -0.13 8.11
N ILE A 96 -1.17 0.10 8.71
CA ILE A 96 -1.00 0.22 10.16
C ILE A 96 -1.84 1.37 10.71
N TYR A 97 -1.71 2.56 10.11
CA TYR A 97 -2.46 3.75 10.52
C TYR A 97 -3.97 3.49 10.48
N LYS A 98 -4.48 2.97 9.36
CA LYS A 98 -5.90 2.64 9.21
C LYS A 98 -6.40 1.63 10.23
N SER A 99 -5.61 0.61 10.53
CA SER A 99 -5.99 -0.41 11.54
C SER A 99 -6.03 0.20 12.93
N LEU A 100 -5.07 1.05 13.29
CA LEU A 100 -5.05 1.75 14.58
C LEU A 100 -6.27 2.67 14.73
N GLU A 101 -6.60 3.46 13.73
CA GLU A 101 -7.79 4.34 13.73
C GLU A 101 -9.11 3.55 13.85
N THR A 102 -9.12 2.29 13.40
CA THR A 102 -10.29 1.41 13.52
C THR A 102 -10.40 0.77 14.90
N LEU A 103 -9.25 0.37 15.48
CA LEU A 103 -9.18 -0.38 16.74
C LEU A 103 -9.22 0.51 17.98
N LEU A 104 -8.69 1.72 17.88
CA LEU A 104 -8.45 2.59 19.03
C LEU A 104 -9.07 3.98 18.82
N PRO A 105 -9.65 4.59 19.86
CA PRO A 105 -10.23 5.93 19.73
C PRO A 105 -9.14 7.01 19.73
N GLY A 106 -9.17 7.90 18.73
CA GLY A 106 -8.47 9.18 18.68
C GLY A 106 -7.00 9.14 19.13
N ALA A 107 -6.64 9.91 20.14
CA ALA A 107 -5.26 10.03 20.64
C ALA A 107 -4.60 8.72 21.09
N ALA A 108 -5.39 7.68 21.42
CA ALA A 108 -4.84 6.37 21.75
C ALA A 108 -4.21 5.68 20.54
N ALA A 109 -4.78 5.89 19.33
CA ALA A 109 -4.23 5.38 18.08
C ALA A 109 -2.86 6.02 17.78
N ALA A 110 -2.77 7.34 17.86
CA ALA A 110 -1.52 8.07 17.60
C ALA A 110 -0.39 7.66 18.56
N GLY A 111 -0.68 7.49 19.84
CA GLY A 111 0.31 7.11 20.86
C GLY A 111 0.69 5.64 20.87
N TRP A 112 -0.06 4.77 20.19
CA TRP A 112 0.13 3.32 20.28
C TRP A 112 1.50 2.85 19.80
N VAL A 113 2.04 3.44 18.74
CA VAL A 113 3.32 3.03 18.16
C VAL A 113 4.51 3.23 19.09
N HIS A 114 4.38 4.12 20.09
CA HIS A 114 5.42 4.44 21.08
C HIS A 114 5.29 3.66 22.38
N ARG A 115 4.15 3.01 22.62
CA ARG A 115 3.92 2.33 23.90
C ARG A 115 4.53 0.93 23.90
N PRO A 116 5.15 0.50 25.03
CA PRO A 116 5.54 -0.89 25.22
C PRO A 116 4.34 -1.82 24.99
N ASN A 117 4.54 -2.90 24.25
CA ASN A 117 3.49 -3.85 23.91
C ASN A 117 3.90 -5.25 24.37
N ALA A 118 3.07 -5.87 25.21
CA ALA A 118 3.33 -7.18 25.81
C ALA A 118 3.03 -8.36 24.87
N ALA A 119 2.42 -8.12 23.70
CA ALA A 119 2.17 -9.19 22.75
C ALA A 119 3.49 -9.86 22.32
N PRO A 120 3.51 -11.18 22.09
CA PRO A 120 4.73 -11.92 21.80
C PRO A 120 5.58 -11.35 20.66
N LEU A 121 4.92 -10.77 19.63
CA LEU A 121 5.61 -10.14 18.52
C LEU A 121 6.54 -9.00 18.95
N PHE A 122 6.15 -8.23 19.95
CA PHE A 122 6.87 -7.02 20.37
C PHE A 122 7.83 -7.24 21.53
N GLU A 123 7.68 -8.33 22.28
CA GLU A 123 8.54 -8.66 23.43
C GLU A 123 8.67 -7.52 24.46
N GLY A 124 7.59 -6.78 24.68
CA GLY A 124 7.55 -5.63 25.58
C GLY A 124 8.13 -4.33 25.00
N ARG A 125 8.57 -4.32 23.76
CA ARG A 125 9.09 -3.13 23.07
C ARG A 125 7.98 -2.37 22.36
N PRO A 126 8.15 -1.07 22.07
CA PRO A 126 7.25 -0.33 21.21
C PRO A 126 7.22 -0.89 19.79
N ALA A 127 6.04 -0.88 19.16
CA ALA A 127 5.89 -1.32 17.77
C ALA A 127 6.76 -0.52 16.79
N LEU A 128 7.00 0.75 17.07
CA LEU A 128 7.85 1.61 16.27
C LEU A 128 9.26 1.04 16.09
N GLU A 129 9.85 0.44 17.12
CA GLU A 129 11.18 -0.18 17.02
C GLU A 129 11.21 -1.28 15.95
N LEU A 130 10.17 -2.11 15.90
CA LEU A 130 10.05 -3.16 14.89
C LEU A 130 9.85 -2.56 13.49
N MET A 131 9.01 -1.52 13.38
CA MET A 131 8.77 -0.82 12.12
C MET A 131 10.03 -0.17 11.55
N LEU A 132 10.88 0.39 12.40
CA LEU A 132 12.16 1.01 12.00
C LEU A 132 13.19 -0.01 11.50
N GLY A 133 13.01 -1.29 11.80
CA GLY A 133 13.86 -2.38 11.33
C GLY A 133 13.74 -2.69 9.83
N GLY A 134 12.81 -2.07 9.11
CA GLY A 134 12.65 -2.22 7.67
C GLY A 134 11.30 -2.77 7.23
N VAL A 135 11.20 -3.16 5.94
CA VAL A 135 9.94 -3.64 5.33
C VAL A 135 9.38 -4.85 6.06
N ALA A 136 10.22 -5.79 6.47
CA ALA A 136 9.77 -6.98 7.21
C ALA A 136 9.10 -6.61 8.55
N GLY A 137 9.67 -5.65 9.29
CA GLY A 137 9.08 -5.15 10.53
C GLY A 137 7.74 -4.45 10.30
N LEU A 138 7.67 -3.62 9.27
CA LEU A 138 6.42 -2.97 8.85
C LEU A 138 5.34 -4.00 8.48
N PHE A 139 5.71 -5.02 7.72
CA PHE A 139 4.80 -6.12 7.35
C PHE A 139 4.26 -6.85 8.59
N LEU A 140 5.14 -7.19 9.54
CA LEU A 140 4.75 -7.92 10.76
C LEU A 140 3.79 -7.10 11.63
N VAL A 141 4.06 -5.81 11.83
CA VAL A 141 3.18 -4.93 12.62
C VAL A 141 1.83 -4.78 11.93
N ARG A 142 1.82 -4.62 10.62
CA ARG A 142 0.58 -4.55 9.84
C ARG A 142 -0.23 -5.84 9.97
N ALA A 143 0.40 -6.99 9.76
CA ALA A 143 -0.26 -8.30 9.86
C ALA A 143 -0.85 -8.54 11.25
N TYR A 144 -0.13 -8.15 12.31
CA TYR A 144 -0.62 -8.21 13.68
C TYR A 144 -1.91 -7.39 13.86
N LEU A 145 -1.89 -6.12 13.44
CA LEU A 145 -3.05 -5.24 13.57
C LEU A 145 -4.23 -5.65 12.68
N ASP A 146 -3.96 -6.15 11.48
CA ASP A 146 -5.01 -6.68 10.59
C ASP A 146 -5.66 -7.92 11.22
N GLY A 147 -4.89 -8.77 11.90
CA GLY A 147 -5.39 -9.87 12.70
C GLY A 147 -6.32 -9.41 13.83
N GLU A 148 -5.88 -8.45 14.64
CA GLU A 148 -6.68 -7.88 15.74
C GLU A 148 -8.00 -7.25 15.22
N ARG A 149 -7.95 -6.59 14.07
CA ARG A 149 -9.12 -5.97 13.43
C ARG A 149 -10.11 -6.99 12.87
N GLY A 150 -9.61 -8.12 12.37
CA GLY A 150 -10.44 -9.18 11.79
C GLY A 150 -11.35 -9.85 12.81
N GLY A 151 -11.03 -9.77 14.10
CA GLY A 151 -11.86 -10.29 15.19
C GLY A 151 -12.15 -11.80 15.10
N ASP A 152 -11.42 -12.52 14.30
CA ASP A 152 -11.73 -13.90 13.92
C ASP A 152 -10.70 -14.86 14.49
N PHE A 153 -10.66 -14.88 15.80
CA PHE A 153 -9.91 -15.89 16.53
C PHE A 153 -10.87 -16.68 17.40
N ALA A 154 -11.72 -17.42 16.72
CA ALA A 154 -12.38 -18.54 17.36
C ALA A 154 -11.40 -19.71 17.44
#